data_06db7af0da31423d4ef7eca8b4f610d3
#
_entry.id   06db7af0da31423d4ef7eca8b4f610d3
#
_cell.length_a   1.000
_cell.length_b   1.000
_cell.length_c   1.000
_cell.angle_alpha   90.00
_cell.angle_beta   90.00
_cell.angle_gamma   90.00
#
_symmetry.space_group_name_H-M   'P 1'
#
loop_
_entity.id
_entity.type
_entity.pdbx_description
1 polymer ?
#
loop_
_entity_poly.entity_id
_entity_poly.type
_entity_poly.pdbx_seq_one_letter_code
_entity_poly.pdbx_strand_id
1 'polypeptide(L)'
;MIGKFLTCKTFNKKGAHNTLRRAWGLSDGLQIIEVGSNLFQFKFKIEFELEQVWKRGPWTFDNQVLMLRRWQLGMTAKNVQFEAVLLWVQIWGASFDMFCPKVSEEVGNRLGVVEEVERRQWQEQQNLFMRVKVAIPISKPLRQGGFLAGSDGEKAWATFKYERLPIFCHHCGLLGHDLKHYASYFALTKNGKDAPLQMVSS
;
A
#
# COMPACT_ATOMS: atom_id res chain seq x y z
N MET A 1 -2.45 -7.92 16.86
CA MET A 1 -2.36 -6.77 15.93
C MET A 1 -3.61 -5.92 16.00
N ILE A 2 -3.51 -4.66 15.59
CA ILE A 2 -4.66 -3.75 15.36
C ILE A 2 -4.74 -3.48 13.86
N GLY A 3 -5.96 -3.39 13.32
CA GLY A 3 -6.15 -3.10 11.90
C GLY A 3 -7.35 -2.23 11.62
N LYS A 4 -7.26 -1.46 10.53
CA LYS A 4 -8.29 -0.55 10.04
C LYS A 4 -8.33 -0.61 8.52
N PHE A 5 -9.51 -0.73 7.92
CA PHE A 5 -9.63 -0.59 6.48
C PHE A 5 -9.51 0.88 6.06
N LEU A 6 -8.69 1.13 5.07
CA LEU A 6 -8.61 2.45 4.42
C LEU A 6 -9.74 2.58 3.42
N THR A 7 -10.82 3.22 3.85
CA THR A 7 -12.05 3.34 3.05
C THR A 7 -12.88 4.54 3.46
N CYS A 8 -13.56 5.13 2.49
CA CYS A 8 -14.62 6.13 2.69
C CYS A 8 -16.03 5.53 2.65
N LYS A 9 -16.16 4.19 2.44
CA LYS A 9 -17.43 3.49 2.28
C LYS A 9 -17.72 2.59 3.49
N THR A 10 -19.00 2.30 3.69
CA THR A 10 -19.40 1.18 4.54
C THR A 10 -19.12 -0.13 3.82
N PHE A 11 -18.76 -1.17 4.53
CA PHE A 11 -18.47 -2.50 3.98
C PHE A 11 -19.06 -3.62 4.85
N ASN A 12 -19.21 -4.79 4.26
CA ASN A 12 -19.68 -5.97 4.95
C ASN A 12 -18.59 -6.53 5.88
N LYS A 13 -18.63 -6.15 7.16
CA LYS A 13 -17.64 -6.58 8.18
C LYS A 13 -17.57 -8.10 8.32
N LYS A 14 -18.71 -8.80 8.32
CA LYS A 14 -18.76 -10.26 8.41
C LYS A 14 -18.09 -10.92 7.20
N GLY A 15 -18.37 -10.40 6.00
CA GLY A 15 -17.72 -10.82 4.76
C GLY A 15 -16.21 -10.60 4.81
N ALA A 16 -15.77 -9.42 5.26
CA ALA A 16 -14.35 -9.09 5.41
C ALA A 16 -13.65 -10.04 6.39
N HIS A 17 -14.23 -10.31 7.56
CA HIS A 17 -13.67 -11.26 8.54
C HIS A 17 -13.53 -12.67 7.97
N ASN A 18 -14.53 -13.16 7.25
CA ASN A 18 -14.48 -14.49 6.64
C ASN A 18 -13.41 -14.57 5.54
N THR A 19 -13.30 -13.52 4.72
CA THR A 19 -12.27 -13.44 3.69
C THR A 19 -10.87 -13.41 4.29
N LEU A 20 -10.64 -12.61 5.35
CA LEU A 20 -9.35 -12.55 6.03
C LEU A 20 -8.99 -13.90 6.67
N ARG A 21 -9.92 -14.59 7.36
CA ARG A 21 -9.68 -15.92 7.91
C ARG A 21 -9.22 -16.92 6.85
N ARG A 22 -9.89 -16.94 5.70
CA ARG A 22 -9.51 -17.80 4.57
C ARG A 22 -8.14 -17.43 4.00
N ALA A 23 -7.91 -16.14 3.73
CA ALA A 23 -6.68 -15.66 3.14
C ALA A 23 -5.46 -15.90 4.04
N TRP A 24 -5.67 -15.88 5.36
CA TRP A 24 -4.62 -16.15 6.36
C TRP A 24 -4.46 -17.63 6.70
N GLY A 25 -5.42 -18.49 6.29
CA GLY A 25 -5.44 -19.91 6.64
C GLY A 25 -5.72 -20.16 8.12
N LEU A 26 -6.43 -19.24 8.79
CA LEU A 26 -6.64 -19.23 10.24
C LEU A 26 -8.13 -19.32 10.60
N SER A 27 -8.82 -20.40 10.20
CA SER A 27 -10.25 -20.59 10.47
C SER A 27 -10.56 -20.64 11.97
N ASP A 28 -9.77 -21.38 12.76
CA ASP A 28 -10.10 -21.73 14.14
C ASP A 28 -9.23 -21.04 15.20
N GLY A 29 -8.21 -20.29 14.78
CA GLY A 29 -7.21 -19.71 15.68
C GLY A 29 -7.29 -18.20 15.83
N LEU A 30 -7.93 -17.52 14.90
CA LEU A 30 -7.97 -16.08 14.84
C LEU A 30 -9.22 -15.51 15.49
N GLN A 31 -9.03 -14.70 16.53
CA GLN A 31 -10.10 -13.88 17.07
C GLN A 31 -10.05 -12.48 16.46
N ILE A 32 -11.17 -12.03 15.90
CA ILE A 32 -11.32 -10.68 15.35
C ILE A 32 -12.36 -9.97 16.21
N ILE A 33 -11.93 -8.91 16.88
CA ILE A 33 -12.78 -8.14 17.83
C ILE A 33 -12.87 -6.70 17.29
N GLU A 34 -14.07 -6.20 17.11
CA GLU A 34 -14.29 -4.79 16.80
C GLU A 34 -14.09 -3.96 18.07
N VAL A 35 -13.13 -3.06 18.06
CA VAL A 35 -12.75 -2.21 19.20
C VAL A 35 -13.06 -0.72 18.95
N GLY A 36 -13.60 -0.40 17.80
CA GLY A 36 -14.01 0.95 17.40
C GLY A 36 -14.60 0.97 15.99
N SER A 37 -15.07 2.13 15.54
CA SER A 37 -15.58 2.28 14.17
C SER A 37 -14.50 1.92 13.16
N ASN A 38 -14.73 0.87 12.34
CA ASN A 38 -13.75 0.35 11.37
C ASN A 38 -12.38 0.06 12.00
N LEU A 39 -12.33 -0.33 13.27
CA LEU A 39 -11.11 -0.65 14.00
C LEU A 39 -11.23 -2.03 14.63
N PHE A 40 -10.28 -2.91 14.30
CA PHE A 40 -10.33 -4.32 14.66
C PHE A 40 -9.06 -4.74 15.40
N GLN A 41 -9.23 -5.53 16.46
CA GLN A 41 -8.16 -6.24 17.12
C GLN A 41 -8.12 -7.68 16.59
N PHE A 42 -6.94 -8.11 16.16
CA PHE A 42 -6.64 -9.46 15.69
C PHE A 42 -5.77 -10.15 16.74
N LYS A 43 -6.30 -11.21 17.34
CA LYS A 43 -5.57 -12.05 18.30
C LYS A 43 -5.25 -13.38 17.65
N PHE A 44 -3.98 -13.72 17.61
CA PHE A 44 -3.42 -14.96 17.05
C PHE A 44 -3.12 -15.92 18.19
N LYS A 45 -3.13 -17.22 17.93
CA LYS A 45 -2.75 -18.24 18.91
C LYS A 45 -1.24 -18.25 19.16
N ILE A 46 -0.46 -18.10 18.10
CA ILE A 46 1.01 -18.12 18.13
C ILE A 46 1.59 -16.94 17.35
N GLU A 47 2.79 -16.54 17.73
CA GLU A 47 3.49 -15.41 17.11
C GLU A 47 3.83 -15.68 15.64
N PHE A 48 4.12 -16.91 15.28
CA PHE A 48 4.40 -17.30 13.89
C PHE A 48 3.26 -16.93 12.93
N GLU A 49 2.00 -17.16 13.31
CA GLU A 49 0.83 -16.79 12.51
C GLU A 49 0.77 -15.27 12.30
N LEU A 50 1.01 -14.49 13.36
CA LEU A 50 1.07 -13.03 13.30
C LEU A 50 2.14 -12.55 12.32
N GLU A 51 3.36 -13.15 12.41
CA GLU A 51 4.47 -12.82 11.52
C GLU A 51 4.14 -13.13 10.05
N GLN A 52 3.52 -14.28 9.78
CA GLN A 52 3.11 -14.64 8.42
C GLN A 52 2.10 -13.64 7.85
N VAL A 53 1.12 -13.24 8.64
CA VAL A 53 0.13 -12.25 8.23
C VAL A 53 0.79 -10.89 8.00
N TRP A 54 1.68 -10.46 8.89
CA TRP A 54 2.43 -9.20 8.77
C TRP A 54 3.29 -9.15 7.50
N LYS A 55 4.04 -10.21 7.22
CA LYS A 55 4.99 -10.26 6.10
C LYS A 55 4.32 -10.40 4.74
N ARG A 56 3.21 -11.16 4.65
CA ARG A 56 2.54 -11.47 3.38
C ARG A 56 1.60 -10.40 2.85
N GLY A 57 1.34 -9.34 3.61
CA GLY A 57 0.51 -8.22 3.14
C GLY A 57 1.04 -7.59 1.83
N PRO A 58 0.28 -6.66 1.22
CA PRO A 58 -0.95 -6.09 1.73
C PRO A 58 -2.15 -7.02 1.65
N TRP A 59 -3.10 -6.85 2.57
CA TRP A 59 -4.38 -7.57 2.59
C TRP A 59 -5.49 -6.63 2.17
N THR A 60 -6.37 -7.11 1.30
CA THR A 60 -7.47 -6.31 0.78
C THR A 60 -8.80 -7.07 0.92
N PHE A 61 -9.86 -6.30 1.07
CA PHE A 61 -11.24 -6.77 0.94
C PHE A 61 -12.02 -5.74 0.13
N ASP A 62 -12.68 -6.17 -0.93
CA ASP A 62 -13.43 -5.28 -1.84
C ASP A 62 -12.60 -4.06 -2.31
N ASN A 63 -11.37 -4.34 -2.76
CA ASN A 63 -10.34 -3.35 -3.14
C ASN A 63 -9.93 -2.34 -2.05
N GLN A 64 -10.39 -2.53 -0.81
CA GLN A 64 -10.01 -1.69 0.32
C GLN A 64 -8.88 -2.37 1.09
N VAL A 65 -7.78 -1.66 1.31
CA VAL A 65 -6.63 -2.21 2.03
C VAL A 65 -6.87 -2.22 3.52
N LEU A 66 -6.50 -3.33 4.16
CA LEU A 66 -6.42 -3.44 5.60
C LEU A 66 -5.05 -2.93 6.06
N MET A 67 -5.02 -1.75 6.66
CA MET A 67 -3.83 -1.25 7.34
C MET A 67 -3.67 -2.00 8.66
N LEU A 68 -2.51 -2.60 8.87
CA LEU A 68 -2.18 -3.35 10.07
C LEU A 68 -1.11 -2.62 10.88
N ARG A 69 -1.20 -2.73 12.19
CA ARG A 69 -0.19 -2.26 13.14
C ARG A 69 0.02 -3.29 14.24
N ARG A 70 1.28 -3.51 14.62
CA ARG A 70 1.57 -4.34 15.79
C ARG A 70 1.05 -3.65 17.03
N TRP A 71 0.40 -4.42 17.90
CA TRP A 71 -0.04 -3.89 19.17
C TRP A 71 1.19 -3.58 20.05
N GLN A 72 1.14 -2.47 20.76
CA GLN A 72 2.14 -2.05 21.72
C GLN A 72 1.46 -1.70 23.03
N LEU A 73 2.18 -1.83 24.13
CA LEU A 73 1.68 -1.42 25.44
C LEU A 73 1.26 0.07 25.43
N GLY A 74 0.11 0.38 26.01
CA GLY A 74 -0.45 1.73 26.00
C GLY A 74 -1.28 2.10 24.76
N MET A 75 -1.35 1.24 23.73
CA MET A 75 -2.25 1.47 22.60
C MET A 75 -3.73 1.28 23.00
N THR A 76 -4.54 2.25 22.61
CA THR A 76 -6.00 2.25 22.77
C THR A 76 -6.67 2.54 21.43
N ALA A 77 -7.96 2.32 21.33
CA ALA A 77 -8.74 2.69 20.14
C ALA A 77 -8.70 4.20 19.82
N LYS A 78 -8.37 5.04 20.81
CA LYS A 78 -8.32 6.50 20.65
C LYS A 78 -6.96 7.02 20.18
N ASN A 79 -5.86 6.32 20.49
CA ASN A 79 -4.50 6.80 20.20
C ASN A 79 -3.79 6.04 19.07
N VAL A 80 -4.38 4.95 18.56
CA VAL A 80 -3.79 4.22 17.43
C VAL A 80 -3.95 5.03 16.14
N GLN A 81 -2.84 5.28 15.46
CA GLN A 81 -2.79 6.00 14.19
C GLN A 81 -2.34 5.08 13.07
N PHE A 82 -2.90 5.28 11.88
CA PHE A 82 -2.54 4.58 10.66
C PHE A 82 -2.16 5.63 9.62
N GLU A 83 -0.87 5.75 9.34
CA GLU A 83 -0.32 6.81 8.50
C GLU A 83 0.21 6.32 7.16
N ALA A 84 0.44 5.01 7.04
CA ALA A 84 1.02 4.42 5.85
C ALA A 84 0.41 3.05 5.53
N VAL A 85 0.53 2.67 4.26
CA VAL A 85 0.18 1.34 3.73
C VAL A 85 1.45 0.67 3.22
N LEU A 86 1.69 -0.58 3.61
CA LEU A 86 2.79 -1.40 3.10
C LEU A 86 2.42 -1.95 1.71
N LEU A 87 3.13 -1.51 0.67
CA LEU A 87 2.96 -1.99 -0.70
C LEU A 87 4.29 -2.48 -1.27
N TRP A 88 4.25 -3.54 -2.07
CA TRP A 88 5.34 -3.89 -2.95
C TRP A 88 5.30 -2.99 -4.19
N VAL A 89 6.43 -2.40 -4.53
CA VAL A 89 6.59 -1.52 -5.69
C VAL A 89 7.63 -2.13 -6.62
N GLN A 90 7.26 -2.29 -7.87
CA GLN A 90 8.16 -2.66 -8.95
C GLN A 90 8.66 -1.39 -9.64
N ILE A 91 9.96 -1.31 -9.86
CA ILE A 91 10.65 -0.19 -10.51
C ILE A 91 11.10 -0.66 -11.88
N TRP A 92 10.46 -0.14 -12.92
CA TRP A 92 10.68 -0.53 -14.33
C TRP A 92 11.41 0.57 -15.10
N GLY A 93 12.20 0.20 -16.10
CA GLY A 93 12.85 1.16 -17.01
C GLY A 93 14.18 1.71 -16.50
N ALA A 94 14.69 1.19 -15.37
CA ALA A 94 16.06 1.49 -14.97
C ALA A 94 17.07 0.83 -15.93
N SER A 95 18.25 1.43 -16.14
CA SER A 95 19.34 0.83 -16.88
C SER A 95 19.96 -0.34 -16.09
N PHE A 96 20.60 -1.28 -16.77
CA PHE A 96 21.09 -2.52 -16.14
C PHE A 96 22.13 -2.28 -15.03
N ASP A 97 22.94 -1.23 -15.15
CA ASP A 97 23.91 -0.82 -14.14
C ASP A 97 23.27 -0.32 -12.83
N MET A 98 22.00 0.11 -12.89
CA MET A 98 21.22 0.54 -11.72
C MET A 98 20.55 -0.61 -10.96
N PHE A 99 20.59 -1.83 -11.49
CA PHE A 99 19.96 -2.98 -10.87
C PHE A 99 20.74 -3.45 -9.64
N CYS A 100 20.61 -2.73 -8.55
CA CYS A 100 21.22 -3.12 -7.27
C CYS A 100 20.32 -2.77 -6.07
N PRO A 101 20.49 -3.44 -4.93
CA PRO A 101 19.69 -3.17 -3.72
C PRO A 101 19.77 -1.71 -3.25
N LYS A 102 20.91 -1.06 -3.41
CA LYS A 102 21.13 0.33 -3.02
C LYS A 102 20.23 1.29 -3.80
N VAL A 103 20.17 1.16 -5.13
CA VAL A 103 19.29 1.98 -5.98
C VAL A 103 17.82 1.69 -5.68
N SER A 104 17.45 0.41 -5.46
CA SER A 104 16.08 0.04 -5.05
C SER A 104 15.67 0.72 -3.76
N GLU A 105 16.55 0.75 -2.76
CA GLU A 105 16.33 1.38 -1.47
C GLU A 105 16.23 2.91 -1.59
N GLU A 106 17.13 3.55 -2.35
CA GLU A 106 17.09 4.99 -2.61
C GLU A 106 15.78 5.42 -3.30
N VAL A 107 15.33 4.67 -4.30
CA VAL A 107 14.06 4.92 -4.98
C VAL A 107 12.89 4.70 -4.03
N GLY A 108 12.90 3.61 -3.27
CA GLY A 108 11.87 3.30 -2.28
C GLY A 108 11.73 4.41 -1.22
N ASN A 109 12.84 4.96 -0.75
CA ASN A 109 12.87 6.05 0.24
C ASN A 109 12.29 7.38 -0.29
N ARG A 110 12.21 7.56 -1.62
CA ARG A 110 11.48 8.69 -2.23
C ARG A 110 9.95 8.50 -2.20
N LEU A 111 9.48 7.26 -2.06
CA LEU A 111 8.05 6.91 -1.99
C LEU A 111 7.52 6.88 -0.55
N GLY A 112 8.36 6.47 0.39
CA GLY A 112 8.00 6.32 1.80
C GLY A 112 9.15 5.73 2.59
N VAL A 113 8.85 4.92 3.60
CA VAL A 113 9.85 4.21 4.40
C VAL A 113 10.04 2.81 3.84
N VAL A 114 11.27 2.47 3.45
CA VAL A 114 11.60 1.14 2.94
C VAL A 114 11.62 0.13 4.08
N GLU A 115 10.84 -0.93 3.94
CA GLU A 115 10.76 -2.06 4.90
C GLU A 115 11.58 -3.26 4.44
N GLU A 116 11.65 -3.50 3.13
CA GLU A 116 12.33 -4.65 2.56
C GLU A 116 12.73 -4.37 1.10
N VAL A 117 13.94 -4.75 0.74
CA VAL A 117 14.42 -4.77 -0.65
C VAL A 117 14.54 -6.22 -1.08
N GLU A 118 13.90 -6.59 -2.19
CA GLU A 118 13.99 -7.96 -2.70
C GLU A 118 15.39 -8.21 -3.24
N ARG A 119 16.09 -9.18 -2.64
CA ARG A 119 17.40 -9.65 -3.07
C ARG A 119 17.23 -10.83 -4.02
N ARG A 120 17.04 -10.56 -5.30
CA ARG A 120 17.02 -11.60 -6.33
C ARG A 120 18.44 -11.90 -6.80
N GLN A 121 18.74 -13.18 -7.05
CA GLN A 121 19.90 -13.55 -7.83
C GLN A 121 19.59 -13.24 -9.29
N TRP A 122 20.26 -12.24 -9.85
CA TRP A 122 20.02 -11.65 -11.17
C TRP A 122 20.21 -12.61 -12.35
N GLN A 123 20.86 -13.76 -12.11
CA GLN A 123 21.20 -14.72 -13.15
C GLN A 123 20.05 -15.65 -13.61
N GLU A 124 18.96 -15.74 -12.86
CA GLU A 124 17.93 -16.76 -13.14
C GLU A 124 16.59 -16.22 -13.64
N GLN A 125 16.35 -14.90 -13.64
CA GLN A 125 15.03 -14.37 -14.01
C GLN A 125 15.13 -13.23 -15.02
N GLN A 126 14.40 -13.39 -16.13
CA GLN A 126 14.16 -12.38 -17.17
C GLN A 126 13.35 -11.16 -16.69
N ASN A 127 13.31 -10.90 -15.39
CA ASN A 127 12.55 -9.79 -14.83
C ASN A 127 13.35 -8.48 -14.91
N LEU A 128 12.89 -7.61 -15.77
CA LEU A 128 13.48 -6.29 -16.05
C LEU A 128 13.02 -5.21 -15.05
N PHE A 129 12.82 -5.56 -13.75
CA PHE A 129 12.42 -4.60 -12.72
C PHE A 129 13.06 -4.91 -11.37
N MET A 130 13.32 -3.87 -10.60
CA MET A 130 13.66 -3.96 -9.18
C MET A 130 12.38 -3.96 -8.34
N ARG A 131 12.39 -4.58 -7.16
CA ARG A 131 11.22 -4.73 -6.30
C ARG A 131 11.54 -4.34 -4.86
N VAL A 132 10.75 -3.43 -4.30
CA VAL A 132 10.94 -2.90 -2.96
C VAL A 132 9.61 -2.81 -2.21
N LYS A 133 9.59 -3.15 -0.93
CA LYS A 133 8.43 -3.02 -0.05
C LYS A 133 8.53 -1.72 0.73
N VAL A 134 7.54 -0.86 0.56
CA VAL A 134 7.56 0.51 1.08
C VAL A 134 6.31 0.78 1.91
N ALA A 135 6.49 1.39 3.08
CA ALA A 135 5.42 2.01 3.84
C ALA A 135 5.08 3.38 3.22
N ILE A 136 4.07 3.40 2.37
CA ILE A 136 3.66 4.59 1.60
C ILE A 136 2.70 5.43 2.43
N PRO A 137 2.99 6.71 2.66
CA PRO A 137 2.10 7.61 3.39
C PRO A 137 0.73 7.75 2.70
N ILE A 138 -0.36 7.52 3.43
CA ILE A 138 -1.72 7.66 2.88
C ILE A 138 -2.12 9.11 2.61
N SER A 139 -1.40 10.06 3.18
CA SER A 139 -1.61 11.51 2.99
C SER A 139 -0.98 12.08 1.73
N LYS A 140 -0.20 11.27 0.99
CA LYS A 140 0.49 11.70 -0.22
C LYS A 140 -0.05 10.95 -1.45
N PRO A 141 -0.12 11.62 -2.62
CA PRO A 141 -0.47 10.97 -3.88
C PRO A 141 0.55 9.87 -4.25
N LEU A 142 0.06 8.82 -4.89
CA LEU A 142 0.91 7.79 -5.47
C LEU A 142 1.70 8.36 -6.66
N ARG A 143 2.99 8.11 -6.67
CA ARG A 143 3.85 8.49 -7.79
C ARG A 143 3.81 7.42 -8.89
N GLN A 144 3.69 7.83 -10.14
CA GLN A 144 3.71 6.92 -11.29
C GLN A 144 5.13 6.54 -11.72
N GLY A 145 6.12 7.36 -11.38
CA GLY A 145 7.51 7.16 -11.75
C GLY A 145 8.42 8.27 -11.25
N GLY A 146 9.66 8.26 -11.74
CA GLY A 146 10.64 9.29 -11.42
C GLY A 146 11.90 9.12 -12.26
N PHE A 147 12.68 10.19 -12.39
CA PHE A 147 13.97 10.15 -13.07
C PHE A 147 15.03 9.52 -12.17
N LEU A 148 15.77 8.56 -12.73
CA LEU A 148 16.98 7.96 -12.16
C LEU A 148 18.16 8.47 -12.96
N ALA A 149 19.23 8.90 -12.27
CA ALA A 149 20.49 9.30 -12.89
C ALA A 149 21.42 8.10 -12.94
N GLY A 150 21.89 7.77 -14.14
CA GLY A 150 22.92 6.75 -14.36
C GLY A 150 24.30 7.21 -13.94
N SER A 151 25.27 6.30 -13.94
CA SER A 151 26.68 6.57 -13.66
C SER A 151 27.32 7.50 -14.71
N ASP A 152 26.76 7.55 -15.91
CA ASP A 152 27.13 8.42 -17.04
C ASP A 152 26.48 9.82 -16.98
N GLY A 153 25.62 10.07 -15.98
CA GLY A 153 24.84 11.31 -15.85
C GLY A 153 23.57 11.37 -16.67
N GLU A 154 23.31 10.37 -17.53
CA GLU A 154 22.05 10.24 -18.28
C GLU A 154 20.88 9.99 -17.32
N LYS A 155 19.72 10.57 -17.63
CA LYS A 155 18.50 10.42 -16.84
C LYS A 155 17.53 9.51 -17.55
N ALA A 156 17.22 8.36 -16.96
CA ALA A 156 16.20 7.44 -17.42
C ALA A 156 14.91 7.59 -16.61
N TRP A 157 13.76 7.52 -17.26
CA TRP A 157 12.47 7.50 -16.56
C TRP A 157 12.18 6.10 -16.05
N ALA A 158 12.05 5.94 -14.74
CA ALA A 158 11.59 4.71 -14.11
C ALA A 158 10.10 4.79 -13.80
N THR A 159 9.33 3.77 -14.20
CA THR A 159 7.91 3.64 -13.93
C THR A 159 7.68 2.78 -12.69
N PHE A 160 6.80 3.23 -11.79
CA PHE A 160 6.45 2.50 -10.58
C PHE A 160 5.14 1.75 -10.75
N LYS A 161 5.16 0.42 -10.51
CA LYS A 161 3.97 -0.42 -10.51
C LYS A 161 3.75 -0.96 -9.11
N TYR A 162 2.59 -0.64 -8.53
CA TYR A 162 2.22 -1.06 -7.18
C TYR A 162 1.51 -2.41 -7.24
N GLU A 163 2.02 -3.40 -6.52
CA GLU A 163 1.39 -4.71 -6.47
C GLU A 163 0.16 -4.71 -5.56
N ARG A 164 -0.91 -5.38 -6.00
CA ARG A 164 -2.19 -5.43 -5.27
C ARG A 164 -2.67 -4.04 -4.85
N LEU A 165 -2.49 -3.07 -5.76
CA LEU A 165 -2.89 -1.69 -5.51
C LEU A 165 -4.35 -1.61 -5.07
N PRO A 166 -4.65 -1.08 -3.87
CA PRO A 166 -6.02 -0.90 -3.43
C PRO A 166 -6.70 0.26 -4.16
N ILE A 167 -7.96 0.50 -3.84
CA ILE A 167 -8.70 1.62 -4.43
C ILE A 167 -7.97 2.94 -4.18
N PHE A 168 -7.79 3.71 -5.24
CA PHE A 168 -7.22 5.04 -5.19
C PHE A 168 -7.97 5.99 -6.12
N CYS A 169 -7.87 7.26 -5.88
CA CYS A 169 -8.51 8.28 -6.68
C CYS A 169 -7.64 8.70 -7.87
N HIS A 170 -8.09 8.44 -9.08
CA HIS A 170 -7.37 8.86 -10.30
C HIS A 170 -7.24 10.37 -10.47
N HIS A 171 -8.01 11.17 -9.72
CA HIS A 171 -7.93 12.63 -9.77
C HIS A 171 -6.85 13.18 -8.83
N CYS A 172 -6.86 12.76 -7.55
CA CYS A 172 -5.91 13.30 -6.57
C CYS A 172 -4.74 12.35 -6.25
N GLY A 173 -4.74 11.12 -6.78
CA GLY A 173 -3.70 10.12 -6.54
C GLY A 173 -3.71 9.47 -5.14
N LEU A 174 -4.60 9.87 -4.23
CA LEU A 174 -4.64 9.34 -2.87
C LEU A 174 -5.33 7.98 -2.79
N LEU A 175 -4.87 7.15 -1.87
CA LEU A 175 -5.48 5.87 -1.52
C LEU A 175 -6.77 6.03 -0.72
N GLY A 176 -7.64 4.99 -0.73
CA GLY A 176 -8.78 4.86 0.18
C GLY A 176 -10.11 5.40 -0.33
N HIS A 177 -10.16 6.02 -1.49
CA HIS A 177 -11.39 6.45 -2.15
C HIS A 177 -11.26 6.39 -3.67
N ASP A 178 -12.38 6.41 -4.37
CA ASP A 178 -12.46 6.53 -5.83
C ASP A 178 -12.91 7.93 -6.25
N LEU A 179 -12.92 8.17 -7.56
CA LEU A 179 -13.34 9.45 -8.13
C LEU A 179 -14.77 9.84 -7.71
N LYS A 180 -15.69 8.86 -7.59
CA LYS A 180 -17.08 9.10 -7.20
C LYS A 180 -17.24 9.61 -5.78
N HIS A 181 -16.26 9.38 -4.91
CA HIS A 181 -16.24 9.79 -3.50
C HIS A 181 -15.27 10.94 -3.23
N TYR A 182 -14.79 11.60 -4.28
CA TYR A 182 -13.97 12.79 -4.15
C TYR A 182 -14.86 14.04 -4.07
N ALA A 183 -15.00 14.61 -2.87
CA ALA A 183 -15.94 15.71 -2.61
C ALA A 183 -15.74 16.93 -3.55
N SER A 184 -14.49 17.29 -3.85
CA SER A 184 -14.17 18.39 -4.78
C SER A 184 -14.55 18.10 -6.23
N TYR A 185 -14.53 16.83 -6.67
CA TYR A 185 -14.96 16.43 -8.00
C TYR A 185 -16.45 16.68 -8.20
N PHE A 186 -17.28 16.35 -7.20
CA PHE A 186 -18.72 16.64 -7.26
C PHE A 186 -19.01 18.14 -7.30
N ALA A 187 -18.24 18.95 -6.61
CA ALA A 187 -18.39 20.41 -6.66
C ALA A 187 -18.04 20.98 -8.05
N LEU A 188 -17.02 20.44 -8.71
CA LEU A 188 -16.58 20.85 -10.05
C LEU A 188 -17.55 20.39 -11.14
N THR A 189 -18.03 19.17 -11.09
CA THR A 189 -18.96 18.62 -12.11
C THR A 189 -20.36 19.21 -12.02
N LYS A 190 -20.85 19.57 -10.83
CA LYS A 190 -22.10 20.29 -10.66
C LYS A 190 -22.09 21.69 -11.29
N ASN A 191 -20.93 22.30 -11.46
CA ASN A 191 -20.75 23.61 -12.08
C ASN A 191 -20.48 23.56 -13.58
N GLY A 192 -20.68 22.40 -14.26
CA GLY A 192 -20.58 22.27 -15.72
C GLY A 192 -19.16 22.42 -16.29
N LYS A 193 -18.13 22.35 -15.47
CA LYS A 193 -16.73 22.33 -15.92
C LYS A 193 -16.23 20.90 -15.87
N ASP A 194 -15.92 20.33 -17.03
CA ASP A 194 -15.14 19.10 -17.11
C ASP A 194 -13.81 19.34 -16.39
N ALA A 195 -13.63 18.71 -15.24
CA ALA A 195 -12.38 18.79 -14.52
C ALA A 195 -11.32 18.00 -15.31
N PRO A 196 -10.24 18.63 -15.77
CA PRO A 196 -9.18 17.89 -16.43
C PRO A 196 -8.65 16.84 -15.45
N LEU A 197 -8.49 15.60 -15.90
CA LEU A 197 -7.75 14.56 -15.21
C LEU A 197 -6.31 15.06 -15.04
N GLN A 198 -6.02 15.73 -13.94
CA GLN A 198 -4.65 16.04 -13.56
C GLN A 198 -3.97 14.73 -13.17
N MET A 199 -3.42 14.06 -14.16
CA MET A 199 -2.36 13.08 -13.90
C MET A 199 -1.23 13.85 -13.23
N VAL A 200 -0.99 13.54 -11.97
CA VAL A 200 0.10 14.14 -11.20
C VAL A 200 1.42 13.71 -11.85
N SER A 201 1.87 14.54 -12.78
CA SER A 201 3.22 14.48 -13.34
C SER A 201 4.10 15.38 -12.47
N SER A 202 5.02 14.79 -11.74
CA SER A 202 6.36 15.29 -11.40
C SER A 202 7.01 14.48 -10.30
#